data_7482319d8be9c9994ea7b3c11f4a5db0
#
_entry.id   7482319d8be9c9994ea7b3c11f4a5db0
#
_cell.length_a   1.000
_cell.length_b   1.000
_cell.length_c   1.000
_cell.angle_alpha   90.00
_cell.angle_beta   90.00
_cell.angle_gamma   90.00
#
_symmetry.space_group_name_H-M   'P 1'
#
loop_
_entity.id
_entity.type
_entity.pdbx_description
1 polymer ?
#
loop_
_entity_poly.entity_id
_entity_poly.type
_entity_poly.pdbx_seq_one_letter_code
_entity_poly.pdbx_strand_id
1 'polypeptide(L)'
;YTKQLSAFSVPYNELFDTTKRLADVSAGLGVDMNRLVLAFGQVRSASVLRGQELRQFTEAGIPLVDELAKKFTKLTGEATSAGDVFDKISRRQVSFSMVKDIFTALTSEGGKFYKFQEIQARTLSGQLSNLTDSFQIMLSEIGEGNSGVMKDSIQLLTSMMSNWESIARILKTLVVTYGTYR
;
A
#
# COMPACT_ATOMS: atom_id res chain seq x y z
N TYR A 1 12.14 1.36 -0.10
CA TYR A 1 11.37 1.89 1.02
C TYR A 1 12.14 1.79 2.35
N THR A 2 12.70 0.62 2.70
CA THR A 2 13.48 0.45 3.92
C THR A 2 14.69 1.39 4.00
N LYS A 3 15.42 1.60 2.88
CA LYS A 3 16.52 2.58 2.82
C LYS A 3 16.05 4.02 3.07
N GLN A 4 14.89 4.40 2.54
CA GLN A 4 14.31 5.72 2.77
C GLN A 4 13.91 5.91 4.24
N LEU A 5 13.22 4.92 4.83
CA LEU A 5 12.85 4.95 6.25
C LEU A 5 14.07 5.00 7.17
N SER A 6 15.14 4.27 6.83
CA SER A 6 16.41 4.34 7.55
C SER A 6 17.02 5.74 7.47
N ALA A 7 16.98 6.40 6.30
CA ALA A 7 17.45 7.78 6.14
C ALA A 7 16.66 8.78 6.99
N PHE A 8 15.40 8.50 7.29
CA PHE A 8 14.56 9.26 8.24
C PHE A 8 14.72 8.82 9.70
N SER A 9 15.78 8.08 10.02
CA SER A 9 16.11 7.64 11.38
C SER A 9 15.04 6.72 12.02
N VAL A 10 14.33 5.92 11.20
CA VAL A 10 13.53 4.81 11.72
C VAL A 10 14.49 3.72 12.19
N PRO A 11 14.36 3.22 13.44
CA PRO A 11 15.26 2.20 13.98
C PRO A 11 15.28 0.92 13.14
N TYR A 12 16.45 0.30 13.00
CA TYR A 12 16.64 -0.88 12.15
C TYR A 12 15.66 -2.02 12.47
N ASN A 13 15.43 -2.28 13.75
CA ASN A 13 14.50 -3.30 14.23
C ASN A 13 13.02 -2.99 13.92
N GLU A 14 12.69 -1.74 13.58
CA GLU A 14 11.33 -1.31 13.22
C GLU A 14 11.11 -1.17 11.71
N LEU A 15 12.19 -1.19 10.90
CA LEU A 15 12.12 -0.93 9.46
C LEU A 15 11.18 -1.89 8.72
N PHE A 16 11.27 -3.19 9.03
CA PHE A 16 10.45 -4.19 8.36
C PHE A 16 8.97 -4.03 8.70
N ASP A 17 8.65 -3.90 9.99
CA ASP A 17 7.26 -3.72 10.44
C ASP A 17 6.66 -2.40 9.93
N THR A 18 7.41 -1.30 10.00
CA THR A 18 6.97 -0.01 9.46
C THR A 18 6.72 -0.08 7.95
N THR A 19 7.64 -0.72 7.19
CA THR A 19 7.48 -0.89 5.75
C THR A 19 6.23 -1.71 5.43
N LYS A 20 6.00 -2.81 6.15
CA LYS A 20 4.83 -3.66 5.99
C LYS A 20 3.53 -2.89 6.25
N ARG A 21 3.45 -2.13 7.33
CA ARG A 21 2.27 -1.32 7.68
C ARG A 21 1.95 -0.25 6.63
N LEU A 22 2.98 0.48 6.18
CA LEU A 22 2.80 1.47 5.12
C LEU A 22 2.34 0.83 3.80
N ALA A 23 2.83 -0.36 3.49
CA ALA A 23 2.42 -1.09 2.31
C ALA A 23 0.98 -1.65 2.43
N ASP A 24 0.54 -2.07 3.63
CA ASP A 24 -0.85 -2.46 3.87
C ASP A 24 -1.81 -1.27 3.68
N VAL A 25 -1.45 -0.08 4.15
CA VAL A 25 -2.22 1.16 3.91
C VAL A 25 -2.20 1.54 2.43
N SER A 26 -1.03 1.48 1.77
CA SER A 26 -0.87 1.76 0.34
C SER A 26 -1.77 0.84 -0.50
N ALA A 27 -1.74 -0.46 -0.23
CA ALA A 27 -2.57 -1.46 -0.91
C ALA A 27 -4.07 -1.22 -0.66
N GLY A 28 -4.45 -0.92 0.59
CA GLY A 28 -5.85 -0.71 0.96
C GLY A 28 -6.48 0.55 0.36
N LEU A 29 -5.69 1.57 0.08
CA LEU A 29 -6.14 2.84 -0.49
C LEU A 29 -5.83 3.00 -1.97
N GLY A 30 -5.03 2.11 -2.56
CA GLY A 30 -4.57 2.24 -3.95
C GLY A 30 -3.64 3.44 -4.18
N VAL A 31 -2.89 3.88 -3.16
CA VAL A 31 -2.02 5.04 -3.23
C VAL A 31 -0.55 4.67 -3.36
N ASP A 32 0.25 5.57 -3.92
CA ASP A 32 1.70 5.34 -4.08
C ASP A 32 2.39 5.25 -2.71
N MET A 33 3.05 4.12 -2.49
CA MET A 33 3.80 3.87 -1.27
C MET A 33 4.96 4.85 -1.05
N ASN A 34 5.62 5.35 -2.11
CA ASN A 34 6.67 6.36 -1.97
C ASN A 34 6.16 7.63 -1.29
N ARG A 35 4.94 8.04 -1.66
CA ARG A 35 4.28 9.21 -1.07
C ARG A 35 4.05 9.01 0.44
N LEU A 36 3.58 7.83 0.84
CA LEU A 36 3.35 7.50 2.25
C LEU A 36 4.66 7.42 3.04
N VAL A 37 5.67 6.76 2.48
CA VAL A 37 7.01 6.64 3.09
C VAL A 37 7.64 8.01 3.29
N LEU A 38 7.51 8.92 2.31
CA LEU A 38 8.04 10.28 2.41
C LEU A 38 7.32 11.07 3.52
N ALA A 39 5.98 11.10 3.52
CA ALA A 39 5.21 11.81 4.52
C ALA A 39 5.48 11.27 5.94
N PHE A 40 5.49 9.95 6.11
CA PHE A 40 5.80 9.31 7.39
C PHE A 40 7.21 9.62 7.87
N GLY A 41 8.19 9.58 6.97
CA GLY A 41 9.58 9.91 7.25
C GLY A 41 9.77 11.38 7.64
N GLN A 42 9.03 12.30 7.00
CA GLN A 42 9.05 13.73 7.35
C GLN A 42 8.52 13.96 8.77
N VAL A 43 7.40 13.30 9.15
CA VAL A 43 6.88 13.35 10.54
C VAL A 43 7.91 12.79 11.52
N ARG A 44 8.58 11.69 11.16
CA ARG A 44 9.63 11.08 11.99
C ARG A 44 10.79 12.05 12.23
N SER A 45 11.32 12.67 11.16
CA SER A 45 12.43 13.63 11.25
C SER A 45 12.06 14.88 12.03
N ALA A 46 10.81 15.36 11.90
CA ALA A 46 10.32 16.50 12.65
C ALA A 46 9.94 16.16 14.09
N SER A 47 9.80 14.87 14.43
CA SER A 47 9.28 14.34 15.69
C SER A 47 7.83 14.73 16.01
N VAL A 48 7.20 15.54 15.18
CA VAL A 48 5.82 16.03 15.30
C VAL A 48 5.12 16.05 13.95
N LEU A 49 3.82 15.84 13.96
CA LEU A 49 2.96 16.01 12.79
C LEU A 49 2.73 17.50 12.54
N ARG A 50 2.91 17.92 11.29
CA ARG A 50 2.63 19.29 10.83
C ARG A 50 1.47 19.28 9.83
N GLY A 51 0.92 20.45 9.55
CA GLY A 51 -0.21 20.58 8.62
C GLY A 51 0.09 20.09 7.19
N GLN A 52 1.36 20.17 6.75
CA GLN A 52 1.77 19.69 5.44
C GLN A 52 1.68 18.16 5.33
N GLU A 53 2.25 17.43 6.28
CA GLU A 53 2.21 15.98 6.31
C GLU A 53 0.79 15.47 6.59
N LEU A 54 0.03 16.16 7.47
CA LEU A 54 -1.38 15.87 7.66
C LEU A 54 -2.15 15.91 6.34
N ARG A 55 -1.94 16.96 5.53
CA ARG A 55 -2.59 17.07 4.20
C ARG A 55 -2.21 15.92 3.29
N GLN A 56 -0.93 15.53 3.26
CA GLN A 56 -0.48 14.40 2.44
C GLN A 56 -1.19 13.08 2.84
N PHE A 57 -1.39 12.85 4.12
CA PHE A 57 -2.10 11.68 4.63
C PHE A 57 -3.61 11.73 4.34
N THR A 58 -4.24 12.88 4.54
CA THR A 58 -5.69 13.03 4.28
C THR A 58 -6.02 12.97 2.80
N GLU A 59 -5.21 13.56 1.93
CA GLU A 59 -5.34 13.43 0.47
C GLU A 59 -5.11 12.00 -0.02
N ALA A 60 -4.29 11.21 0.69
CA ALA A 60 -4.15 9.79 0.45
C ALA A 60 -5.35 8.96 0.97
N GLY A 61 -6.33 9.58 1.64
CA GLY A 61 -7.51 8.90 2.19
C GLY A 61 -7.30 8.24 3.55
N ILE A 62 -6.20 8.56 4.25
CA ILE A 62 -5.95 8.06 5.60
C ILE A 62 -6.78 8.88 6.58
N PRO A 63 -7.63 8.24 7.44
CA PRO A 63 -8.51 8.92 8.38
C PRO A 63 -7.75 9.43 9.62
N LEU A 64 -6.62 10.14 9.41
CA LEU A 64 -5.71 10.50 10.49
C LEU A 64 -6.33 11.48 11.49
N VAL A 65 -7.17 12.43 11.01
CA VAL A 65 -7.86 13.39 11.88
C VAL A 65 -8.84 12.67 12.80
N ASP A 66 -9.65 11.76 12.26
CA ASP A 66 -10.65 11.01 13.04
C ASP A 66 -9.96 10.10 14.07
N GLU A 67 -8.89 9.42 13.68
CA GLU A 67 -8.15 8.56 14.61
C GLU A 67 -7.43 9.36 15.71
N LEU A 68 -6.91 10.55 15.39
CA LEU A 68 -6.37 11.48 16.38
C LEU A 68 -7.45 11.96 17.34
N ALA A 69 -8.64 12.34 16.83
CA ALA A 69 -9.76 12.76 17.65
C ALA A 69 -10.18 11.65 18.64
N LYS A 70 -10.33 10.41 18.16
CA LYS A 70 -10.60 9.24 19.03
C LYS A 70 -9.52 9.03 20.09
N LYS A 71 -8.24 9.14 19.68
CA LYS A 71 -7.09 8.99 20.59
C LYS A 71 -7.08 10.06 21.66
N PHE A 72 -7.31 11.33 21.32
CA PHE A 72 -7.40 12.41 22.29
C PHE A 72 -8.60 12.27 23.21
N THR A 73 -9.78 11.96 22.67
CA THR A 73 -10.98 11.66 23.48
C THR A 73 -10.69 10.57 24.51
N LYS A 74 -10.00 9.50 24.12
CA LYS A 74 -9.62 8.43 25.05
C LYS A 74 -8.62 8.89 26.12
N LEU A 75 -7.73 9.80 25.79
CA LEU A 75 -6.71 10.31 26.71
C LEU A 75 -7.26 11.34 27.72
N THR A 76 -8.19 12.19 27.28
CA THR A 76 -8.73 13.28 28.11
C THR A 76 -10.05 12.95 28.77
N GLY A 77 -10.77 11.95 28.26
CA GLY A 77 -12.16 11.66 28.67
C GLY A 77 -13.20 12.63 28.09
N GLU A 78 -12.78 13.65 27.34
CA GLU A 78 -13.65 14.65 26.72
C GLU A 78 -13.70 14.47 25.21
N ALA A 79 -14.86 14.68 24.60
CA ALA A 79 -15.03 14.58 23.15
C ALA A 79 -14.12 15.59 22.42
N THR A 80 -13.26 15.12 21.56
CA THR A 80 -12.34 15.94 20.77
C THR A 80 -12.86 16.06 19.34
N SER A 81 -13.09 17.28 18.89
CA SER A 81 -13.52 17.57 17.51
C SER A 81 -12.35 17.59 16.52
N ALA A 82 -12.66 17.57 15.21
CA ALA A 82 -11.64 17.76 14.18
C ALA A 82 -10.93 19.13 14.33
N GLY A 83 -11.66 20.19 14.71
CA GLY A 83 -11.09 21.51 14.97
C GLY A 83 -10.04 21.48 16.09
N ASP A 84 -10.33 20.77 17.19
CA ASP A 84 -9.39 20.60 18.30
C ASP A 84 -8.12 19.84 17.84
N VAL A 85 -8.26 18.87 16.94
CA VAL A 85 -7.12 18.15 16.37
C VAL A 85 -6.25 19.11 15.56
N PHE A 86 -6.83 19.96 14.71
CA PHE A 86 -6.06 20.96 13.94
C PHE A 86 -5.34 21.95 14.86
N ASP A 87 -5.98 22.42 15.95
CA ASP A 87 -5.36 23.28 16.95
C ASP A 87 -4.17 22.59 17.63
N LYS A 88 -4.33 21.32 18.00
CA LYS A 88 -3.23 20.52 18.59
C LYS A 88 -2.06 20.33 17.62
N ILE A 89 -2.33 20.13 16.34
CA ILE A 89 -1.29 20.02 15.30
C ILE A 89 -0.57 21.36 15.14
N SER A 90 -1.30 22.49 15.08
CA SER A 90 -0.69 23.83 14.98
C SER A 90 0.21 24.17 16.16
N ARG A 91 -0.16 23.69 17.34
CA ARG A 91 0.64 23.82 18.58
C ARG A 91 1.73 22.74 18.73
N ARG A 92 1.95 21.89 17.70
CA ARG A 92 2.96 20.81 17.69
C ARG A 92 2.76 19.77 18.82
N GLN A 93 1.54 19.54 19.24
CA GLN A 93 1.18 18.59 20.30
C GLN A 93 0.95 17.17 19.82
N VAL A 94 0.96 16.93 18.49
CA VAL A 94 0.83 15.60 17.92
C VAL A 94 2.22 15.05 17.60
N SER A 95 2.68 14.14 18.45
CA SER A 95 4.01 13.52 18.29
C SER A 95 4.05 12.47 17.18
N PHE A 96 5.24 12.16 16.68
CA PHE A 96 5.47 11.04 15.77
C PHE A 96 4.96 9.71 16.36
N SER A 97 5.14 9.49 17.67
CA SER A 97 4.63 8.28 18.33
C SER A 97 3.12 8.13 18.17
N MET A 98 2.35 9.21 18.30
CA MET A 98 0.91 9.17 18.10
C MET A 98 0.53 8.79 16.68
N VAL A 99 1.24 9.30 15.68
CA VAL A 99 1.04 8.94 14.27
C VAL A 99 1.39 7.47 14.04
N LYS A 100 2.54 7.00 14.54
CA LYS A 100 2.97 5.60 14.46
C LYS A 100 1.93 4.66 15.08
N ASP A 101 1.39 5.00 16.25
CA ASP A 101 0.36 4.21 16.94
C ASP A 101 -0.93 4.10 16.09
N ILE A 102 -1.32 5.17 15.39
CA ILE A 102 -2.48 5.15 14.49
C ILE A 102 -2.23 4.21 13.31
N PHE A 103 -1.08 4.29 12.64
CA PHE A 103 -0.72 3.37 11.58
C PHE A 103 -0.70 1.92 12.08
N THR A 104 -0.20 1.71 13.30
CA THR A 104 -0.23 0.40 13.96
C THR A 104 -1.66 -0.08 14.17
N ALA A 105 -2.54 0.74 14.72
CA ALA A 105 -3.95 0.39 14.96
C ALA A 105 -4.69 0.10 13.64
N LEU A 106 -4.49 0.90 12.61
CA LEU A 106 -5.12 0.74 11.29
C LEU A 106 -4.70 -0.56 10.56
N THR A 107 -3.52 -1.09 10.88
CA THR A 107 -2.93 -2.27 10.21
C THR A 107 -2.84 -3.51 11.10
N SER A 108 -3.23 -3.42 12.36
CA SER A 108 -3.32 -4.55 13.28
C SER A 108 -4.65 -5.27 13.14
N GLU A 109 -4.80 -6.43 13.79
CA GLU A 109 -6.03 -7.21 13.78
C GLU A 109 -7.25 -6.36 14.19
N GLY A 110 -8.31 -6.40 13.39
CA GLY A 110 -9.47 -5.52 13.51
C GLY A 110 -9.29 -4.11 12.92
N GLY A 111 -8.11 -3.74 12.48
CA GLY A 111 -7.83 -2.47 11.81
C GLY A 111 -8.29 -2.46 10.35
N LYS A 112 -8.61 -1.26 9.84
CA LYS A 112 -9.18 -1.04 8.51
C LYS A 112 -8.31 -1.59 7.36
N PHE A 113 -6.99 -1.64 7.53
CA PHE A 113 -6.03 -2.07 6.52
C PHE A 113 -5.26 -3.33 6.91
N TYR A 114 -5.81 -4.14 7.82
CA TYR A 114 -5.15 -5.37 8.29
C TYR A 114 -4.89 -6.34 7.13
N LYS A 115 -3.61 -6.69 6.93
CA LYS A 115 -3.14 -7.64 5.90
C LYS A 115 -3.61 -7.33 4.47
N PHE A 116 -3.85 -6.07 4.14
CA PHE A 116 -4.41 -5.70 2.83
C PHE A 116 -3.51 -6.09 1.66
N GLN A 117 -2.18 -6.06 1.82
CA GLN A 117 -1.24 -6.57 0.82
C GLN A 117 -1.45 -8.06 0.53
N GLU A 118 -1.64 -8.87 1.59
CA GLU A 118 -1.86 -10.32 1.42
C GLU A 118 -3.19 -10.59 0.72
N ILE A 119 -4.24 -9.84 1.07
CA ILE A 119 -5.56 -9.94 0.44
C ILE A 119 -5.46 -9.58 -1.04
N GLN A 120 -4.81 -8.46 -1.36
CA GLN A 120 -4.63 -8.00 -2.73
C GLN A 120 -3.80 -8.99 -3.57
N ALA A 121 -2.69 -9.51 -3.01
CA ALA A 121 -1.86 -10.51 -3.68
C ALA A 121 -2.64 -11.80 -3.98
N ARG A 122 -3.46 -12.27 -3.04
CA ARG A 122 -4.32 -13.45 -3.24
C ARG A 122 -5.38 -13.20 -4.31
N THR A 123 -5.98 -12.01 -4.34
CA THR A 123 -7.00 -11.64 -5.33
C THR A 123 -6.40 -11.59 -6.74
N LEU A 124 -5.24 -11.00 -6.91
CA LEU A 124 -4.52 -10.96 -8.20
C LEU A 124 -4.12 -12.38 -8.65
N SER A 125 -3.61 -13.20 -7.74
CA SER A 125 -3.29 -14.60 -8.02
C SER A 125 -4.53 -15.41 -8.42
N GLY A 126 -5.66 -15.19 -7.73
CA GLY A 126 -6.94 -15.83 -8.07
C GLY A 126 -7.46 -15.39 -9.45
N GLN A 127 -7.40 -14.09 -9.76
CA GLN A 127 -7.80 -13.58 -11.08
C GLN A 127 -6.93 -14.15 -12.21
N LEU A 128 -5.62 -14.27 -11.95
CA LEU A 128 -4.68 -14.85 -12.92
C LEU A 128 -4.96 -16.36 -13.15
N SER A 129 -5.27 -17.10 -12.09
CA SER A 129 -5.69 -18.51 -12.19
C SER A 129 -6.97 -18.65 -13.02
N ASN A 130 -8.01 -17.85 -12.72
CA ASN A 130 -9.27 -17.86 -13.46
C ASN A 130 -9.06 -17.51 -14.95
N LEU A 131 -8.16 -16.57 -15.26
CA LEU A 131 -7.81 -16.23 -16.64
C LEU A 131 -7.17 -17.43 -17.36
N THR A 132 -6.26 -18.13 -16.68
CA THR A 132 -5.61 -19.33 -17.21
C THR A 132 -6.62 -20.44 -17.48
N ASP A 133 -7.53 -20.69 -16.54
CA ASP A 133 -8.58 -21.71 -16.68
C ASP A 133 -9.52 -21.36 -17.84
N SER A 134 -9.94 -20.10 -17.95
CA SER A 134 -10.78 -19.62 -19.05
C SER A 134 -10.08 -19.76 -20.41
N PHE A 135 -8.79 -19.52 -20.46
CA PHE A 135 -7.98 -19.68 -21.67
C PHE A 135 -7.82 -21.15 -22.06
N GLN A 136 -7.65 -22.04 -21.07
CA GLN A 136 -7.61 -23.50 -21.33
C GLN A 136 -8.95 -24.02 -21.87
N ILE A 137 -10.07 -23.56 -21.32
CA ILE A 137 -11.42 -23.89 -21.80
C ILE A 137 -11.57 -23.42 -23.26
N MET A 138 -11.22 -22.16 -23.55
CA MET A 138 -11.29 -21.61 -24.89
C MET A 138 -10.43 -22.41 -25.88
N LEU A 139 -9.21 -22.81 -25.49
CA LEU A 139 -8.35 -23.64 -26.34
C LEU A 139 -8.93 -25.05 -26.56
N SER A 140 -9.59 -25.64 -25.56
CA SER A 140 -10.27 -26.95 -25.72
C SER A 140 -11.49 -26.87 -26.62
N GLU A 141 -12.20 -25.75 -26.66
CA GLU A 141 -13.34 -25.52 -27.55
C GLU A 141 -12.93 -25.23 -29.02
N ILE A 142 -11.75 -24.60 -29.22
CA ILE A 142 -11.28 -24.24 -30.57
C ILE A 142 -10.72 -25.43 -31.36
N GLY A 143 -10.35 -26.51 -30.69
CA GLY A 143 -9.91 -27.57 -31.51
C GLY A 143 -9.27 -28.83 -30.99
N GLU A 144 -9.95 -29.89 -31.16
CA GLU A 144 -9.39 -31.24 -31.29
C GLU A 144 -8.47 -31.41 -32.52
N GLY A 145 -8.31 -30.37 -33.35
CA GLY A 145 -7.57 -30.42 -34.62
C GLY A 145 -6.09 -30.02 -34.62
N ASN A 146 -5.58 -29.34 -33.60
CA ASN A 146 -4.23 -28.77 -33.63
C ASN A 146 -3.49 -28.85 -32.29
N SER A 147 -3.15 -30.06 -31.87
CA SER A 147 -2.48 -30.36 -30.60
C SER A 147 -1.11 -29.67 -30.41
N GLY A 148 -0.44 -29.24 -31.50
CA GLY A 148 0.84 -28.54 -31.46
C GLY A 148 0.69 -27.11 -30.95
N VAL A 149 -0.21 -26.33 -31.56
CA VAL A 149 -0.46 -24.93 -31.18
C VAL A 149 -0.98 -24.82 -29.74
N MET A 150 -1.75 -25.81 -29.30
CA MET A 150 -2.29 -25.88 -27.96
C MET A 150 -1.20 -26.11 -26.90
N LYS A 151 -0.25 -27.02 -27.16
CA LYS A 151 0.91 -27.24 -26.28
C LYS A 151 1.80 -26.01 -26.18
N ASP A 152 2.09 -25.36 -27.28
CA ASP A 152 2.94 -24.17 -27.33
C ASP A 152 2.27 -22.97 -26.60
N SER A 153 0.95 -22.82 -26.74
CA SER A 153 0.19 -21.78 -26.06
C SER A 153 0.11 -22.00 -24.55
N ILE A 154 -0.07 -23.24 -24.08
CA ILE A 154 -0.04 -23.59 -22.66
C ILE A 154 1.36 -23.42 -22.07
N GLN A 155 2.41 -23.80 -22.80
CA GLN A 155 3.80 -23.54 -22.38
C GLN A 155 4.11 -22.05 -22.27
N LEU A 156 3.63 -21.24 -23.21
CA LEU A 156 3.78 -19.79 -23.20
C LEU A 156 3.08 -19.18 -21.96
N LEU A 157 1.84 -19.56 -21.67
CA LEU A 157 1.12 -19.10 -20.49
C LEU A 157 1.79 -19.54 -19.19
N THR A 158 2.23 -20.79 -19.11
CA THR A 158 2.95 -21.30 -17.93
C THR A 158 4.28 -20.56 -17.73
N SER A 159 5.01 -20.27 -18.81
CA SER A 159 6.24 -19.49 -18.73
C SER A 159 5.98 -18.01 -18.40
N MET A 160 4.87 -17.44 -18.85
CA MET A 160 4.43 -16.09 -18.45
C MET A 160 4.06 -16.05 -16.96
N MET A 161 3.37 -17.05 -16.45
CA MET A 161 3.03 -17.15 -15.02
C MET A 161 4.26 -17.35 -14.14
N SER A 162 5.21 -18.19 -14.54
CA SER A 162 6.46 -18.44 -13.81
C SER A 162 7.42 -17.23 -13.85
N ASN A 163 7.30 -16.38 -14.86
CA ASN A 163 8.14 -15.19 -15.06
C ASN A 163 7.36 -13.86 -14.82
N TRP A 164 6.25 -13.91 -14.10
CA TRP A 164 5.40 -12.74 -13.87
C TRP A 164 6.15 -11.50 -13.38
N GLU A 165 7.13 -11.66 -12.49
CA GLU A 165 7.96 -10.55 -12.02
C GLU A 165 8.77 -9.89 -13.16
N SER A 166 9.20 -10.66 -14.13
CA SER A 166 9.92 -10.15 -15.30
C SER A 166 8.98 -9.44 -16.26
N ILE A 167 7.78 -9.96 -16.46
CA ILE A 167 6.73 -9.33 -17.29
C ILE A 167 6.25 -8.03 -16.64
N ALA A 168 6.03 -8.01 -15.34
CA ALA A 168 5.66 -6.81 -14.59
C ALA A 168 6.75 -5.72 -14.70
N ARG A 169 8.03 -6.09 -14.69
CA ARG A 169 9.14 -5.16 -14.93
C ARG A 169 9.13 -4.60 -16.35
N ILE A 170 8.90 -5.43 -17.35
CA ILE A 170 8.82 -5.01 -18.77
C ILE A 170 7.63 -4.07 -18.98
N LEU A 171 6.45 -4.41 -18.47
CA LEU A 171 5.26 -3.56 -18.55
C LEU A 171 5.48 -2.21 -17.83
N LYS A 172 6.10 -2.21 -16.67
CA LYS A 172 6.45 -0.98 -15.94
C LYS A 172 7.42 -0.11 -16.76
N THR A 173 8.40 -0.72 -17.43
CA THR A 173 9.36 -0.01 -18.29
C THR A 173 8.65 0.57 -19.52
N LEU A 174 7.75 -0.18 -20.16
CA LEU A 174 6.96 0.29 -21.28
C LEU A 174 6.07 1.47 -20.93
N VAL A 175 5.35 1.41 -19.79
CA VAL A 175 4.50 2.49 -19.30
C VAL A 175 5.32 3.76 -19.00
N VAL A 176 6.49 3.62 -18.39
CA VAL A 176 7.38 4.75 -18.11
C VAL A 176 7.93 5.33 -19.42
N THR A 177 8.36 4.49 -20.38
CA THR A 177 8.92 4.95 -21.66
C THR A 177 7.85 5.65 -22.52
N TYR A 178 6.62 5.13 -22.57
CA TYR A 178 5.52 5.80 -23.29
C TYR A 178 4.99 7.05 -22.58
N GLY A 179 5.02 7.09 -21.26
CA GLY A 179 4.58 8.25 -20.46
C GLY A 179 5.53 9.45 -20.54
N THR A 180 6.80 9.24 -20.90
CA THR A 180 7.80 10.32 -21.07
C THR A 180 7.86 10.89 -22.50
N TYR A 181 7.10 10.33 -23.44
CA TYR A 181 7.06 10.78 -24.86
C TYR A 181 5.84 11.66 -25.20
N ARG A 182 5.13 12.18 -24.20
CA ARG A 182 4.00 13.09 -24.41
C ARG A 182 4.19 14.42 -23.70
#